data_e3205cf613fd6d3ee7171f8b7e553cda
#
_entry.id   e3205cf613fd6d3ee7171f8b7e553cda
#
_cell.length_a   1.000
_cell.length_b   1.000
_cell.length_c   1.000
_cell.angle_alpha   90.00
_cell.angle_beta   90.00
_cell.angle_gamma   90.00
#
_symmetry.space_group_name_H-M   'P 1'
#
loop_
_entity.id
_entity.type
_entity.pdbx_description
1 polymer ?
#
loop_
_entity_poly.entity_id
_entity_poly.type
_entity_poly.pdbx_seq_one_letter_code
_entity_poly.pdbx_strand_id
1 'polypeptide(L)'
;ESLAQTYIPENAVNLPVTMKSDDGIYISILEANLTNYADMTLKVDKENLLFQSELVGNDSGIKVKTKTPFVTPWRLILISDKATDLVSSKTILNLNKPNVLEDVSWIKPTKYIGIWWEMHLGKSTWDMKSGRHGATTENAKLYIDFASKNGTGT
;
A
#
# COMPACT_ATOMS: atom_id res chain seq x y z
N GLU A 1 10.71 9.30 -12.53
CA GLU A 1 11.96 9.72 -11.89
C GLU A 1 13.00 8.61 -11.98
N SER A 2 14.27 8.94 -12.12
CA SER A 2 15.36 7.97 -12.03
C SER A 2 15.71 7.69 -10.57
N LEU A 3 16.40 6.59 -10.29
CA LEU A 3 16.88 6.29 -8.94
C LEU A 3 17.71 7.44 -8.36
N ALA A 4 18.52 8.10 -9.20
CA ALA A 4 19.34 9.23 -8.81
C ALA A 4 18.53 10.49 -8.46
N GLN A 5 17.27 10.58 -8.91
CA GLN A 5 16.37 11.71 -8.72
C GLN A 5 15.23 11.43 -7.73
N THR A 6 15.24 10.30 -7.04
CA THR A 6 14.21 9.95 -6.07
C THR A 6 14.08 11.03 -4.99
N TYR A 7 12.89 11.60 -4.89
CA TYR A 7 12.61 12.78 -4.08
C TYR A 7 11.94 12.43 -2.74
N ILE A 8 12.48 11.48 -2.02
CA ILE A 8 11.97 11.12 -0.69
C ILE A 8 13.06 11.42 0.34
N PRO A 9 12.77 12.15 1.44
CA PRO A 9 13.78 12.54 2.43
C PRO A 9 14.58 11.36 2.98
N GLU A 10 13.93 10.23 3.18
CA GLU A 10 14.53 9.01 3.70
C GLU A 10 15.04 8.07 2.61
N ASN A 11 15.01 8.51 1.34
CA ASN A 11 15.40 7.69 0.19
C ASN A 11 14.73 6.31 0.18
N ALA A 12 13.44 6.26 0.47
CA ALA A 12 12.64 5.04 0.47
C ALA A 12 11.47 5.15 -0.51
N VAL A 13 11.08 4.04 -1.11
CA VAL A 13 9.88 3.93 -1.94
C VAL A 13 9.02 2.76 -1.46
N ASN A 14 7.70 2.96 -1.49
CA ASN A 14 6.75 1.90 -1.19
C ASN A 14 6.54 0.97 -2.38
N LEU A 15 6.07 -0.23 -2.11
CA LEU A 15 5.60 -1.15 -3.13
C LEU A 15 4.10 -0.93 -3.43
N PRO A 16 3.64 -1.19 -4.65
CA PRO A 16 4.44 -1.59 -5.81
C PRO A 16 5.24 -0.43 -6.41
N VAL A 17 6.44 -0.70 -6.88
CA VAL A 17 7.24 0.25 -7.64
C VAL A 17 7.44 -0.25 -9.06
N THR A 18 7.20 0.62 -10.04
CA THR A 18 7.39 0.29 -11.46
C THR A 18 8.41 1.23 -12.08
N MET A 19 9.31 0.65 -12.85
CA MET A 19 10.41 1.34 -13.48
C MET A 19 10.49 0.97 -14.97
N LYS A 20 11.16 1.80 -15.72
CA LYS A 20 11.57 1.50 -17.09
C LYS A 20 13.07 1.70 -17.20
N SER A 21 13.79 0.70 -17.73
CA SER A 21 15.21 0.81 -18.05
C SER A 21 15.42 1.62 -19.33
N ASP A 22 16.65 2.07 -19.53
CA ASP A 22 17.04 2.79 -20.77
C ASP A 22 16.90 1.91 -22.01
N ASP A 23 17.04 0.59 -21.85
CA ASP A 23 16.82 -0.41 -22.91
C ASP A 23 15.33 -0.67 -23.20
N GLY A 24 14.43 0.03 -22.53
CA GLY A 24 12.99 -0.07 -22.77
C GLY A 24 12.27 -1.19 -22.01
N ILE A 25 12.95 -1.90 -21.12
CA ILE A 25 12.35 -2.96 -20.29
C ILE A 25 11.60 -2.34 -19.11
N TYR A 26 10.38 -2.82 -18.88
CA TYR A 26 9.57 -2.44 -17.73
C TYR A 26 9.75 -3.47 -16.62
N ILE A 27 9.95 -2.98 -15.40
CA ILE A 27 10.17 -3.80 -14.21
C ILE A 27 9.22 -3.32 -13.12
N SER A 28 8.50 -4.24 -12.48
CA SER A 28 7.69 -3.92 -11.31
C SER A 28 8.07 -4.82 -10.14
N ILE A 29 8.30 -4.22 -8.98
CA ILE A 29 8.62 -4.93 -7.73
C ILE A 29 7.39 -4.86 -6.84
N LEU A 30 6.95 -6.01 -6.31
CA LEU A 30 5.70 -6.17 -5.57
C LEU A 30 5.87 -7.16 -4.41
N GLU A 31 4.89 -7.15 -3.51
CA GLU A 31 4.68 -8.19 -2.50
C GLU A 31 3.36 -8.91 -2.72
N ALA A 32 3.32 -10.20 -2.37
CA ALA A 32 2.09 -10.98 -2.32
C ALA A 32 2.02 -11.81 -1.03
N ASN A 33 0.81 -12.19 -0.62
CA ASN A 33 0.55 -12.93 0.61
C ASN A 33 1.13 -12.22 1.86
N LEU A 34 0.99 -10.91 1.91
CA LEU A 34 1.40 -10.09 3.06
C LEU A 34 0.37 -10.27 4.19
N THR A 35 0.61 -11.24 5.07
CA THR A 35 -0.28 -11.57 6.18
C THR A 35 0.53 -11.73 7.45
N ASN A 36 0.21 -10.96 8.49
CA ASN A 36 0.91 -10.95 9.78
C ASN A 36 2.44 -10.79 9.65
N TYR A 37 2.86 -9.94 8.74
CA TYR A 37 4.25 -9.68 8.45
C TYR A 37 4.48 -8.19 8.19
N ALA A 38 5.69 -7.69 8.42
CA ALA A 38 6.02 -6.29 8.14
C ALA A 38 6.00 -6.03 6.63
N ASP A 39 5.40 -4.91 6.24
CA ASP A 39 5.45 -4.38 4.89
C ASP A 39 6.89 -4.08 4.46
N MET A 40 7.19 -4.29 3.19
CA MET A 40 8.50 -4.00 2.63
C MET A 40 8.49 -2.66 1.89
N THR A 41 9.38 -1.78 2.28
CA THR A 41 9.80 -0.64 1.48
C THR A 41 11.14 -0.93 0.82
N LEU A 42 11.52 -0.12 -0.15
CA LEU A 42 12.83 -0.17 -0.79
C LEU A 42 13.61 1.11 -0.45
N LYS A 43 14.68 0.94 0.28
CA LYS A 43 15.67 2.00 0.49
C LYS A 43 16.45 2.22 -0.80
N VAL A 44 16.60 3.48 -1.17
CA VAL A 44 17.32 3.87 -2.40
C VAL A 44 18.71 4.33 -2.04
N ASP A 45 19.70 3.62 -2.52
CA ASP A 45 21.09 4.08 -2.53
C ASP A 45 21.36 4.83 -3.85
N LYS A 46 21.40 6.16 -3.77
CA LYS A 46 21.58 7.03 -4.93
C LYS A 46 23.00 7.02 -5.49
N GLU A 47 23.98 6.71 -4.67
CA GLU A 47 25.39 6.70 -5.07
C GLU A 47 25.70 5.44 -5.87
N ASN A 48 25.20 4.30 -5.41
CA ASN A 48 25.44 3.02 -6.06
C ASN A 48 24.29 2.59 -6.97
N LEU A 49 23.20 3.37 -7.06
CA LEU A 49 21.98 3.09 -7.84
C LEU A 49 21.36 1.73 -7.50
N LEU A 50 21.24 1.45 -6.21
CA LEU A 50 20.73 0.18 -5.72
C LEU A 50 19.43 0.36 -4.93
N PHE A 51 18.56 -0.63 -5.02
CA PHE A 51 17.47 -0.84 -4.08
C PHE A 51 17.89 -1.87 -3.02
N GLN A 52 17.61 -1.53 -1.78
CA GLN A 52 17.76 -2.44 -0.65
C GLN A 52 16.41 -2.62 0.04
N SER A 53 16.00 -3.86 0.28
CA SER A 53 14.76 -4.13 1.02
C SER A 53 14.89 -3.63 2.46
N GLU A 54 13.88 -2.90 2.90
CA GLU A 54 13.74 -2.42 4.27
C GLU A 54 12.33 -2.75 4.78
N LEU A 55 12.23 -3.55 5.83
CA LEU A 55 10.95 -3.87 6.45
C LEU A 55 10.51 -2.74 7.37
N VAL A 56 9.23 -2.39 7.33
CA VAL A 56 8.66 -1.38 8.23
C VAL A 56 8.53 -1.99 9.64
N GLY A 57 9.20 -1.39 10.60
CA GLY A 57 9.13 -1.79 12.01
C GLY A 57 7.99 -1.10 12.75
N ASN A 58 7.66 -1.63 13.92
CA ASN A 58 6.81 -0.93 14.88
C ASN A 58 7.62 0.16 15.62
N ASP A 59 6.98 0.86 16.56
CA ASP A 59 7.62 1.93 17.36
C ASP A 59 8.85 1.48 18.16
N SER A 60 8.98 0.18 18.44
CA SER A 60 10.14 -0.42 19.10
C SER A 60 11.20 -0.96 18.12
N GLY A 61 11.01 -0.71 16.82
CA GLY A 61 11.91 -1.18 15.77
C GLY A 61 11.78 -2.66 15.42
N ILE A 62 10.81 -3.38 16.01
CA ILE A 62 10.57 -4.80 15.72
C ILE A 62 9.91 -4.91 14.36
N LYS A 63 10.56 -5.62 13.44
CA LYS A 63 10.05 -5.83 12.08
C LYS A 63 9.05 -6.99 12.02
N VAL A 64 9.35 -8.10 12.66
CA VAL A 64 8.51 -9.30 12.69
C VAL A 64 8.60 -9.97 14.05
N LYS A 65 7.44 -10.38 14.58
CA LYS A 65 7.35 -11.23 15.78
C LYS A 65 6.32 -12.31 15.53
N THR A 66 6.78 -13.53 15.35
CA THR A 66 5.91 -14.66 15.02
C THR A 66 6.39 -15.95 15.67
N LYS A 67 5.58 -17.00 15.62
CA LYS A 67 5.92 -18.36 16.05
C LYS A 67 6.22 -19.22 14.84
N THR A 68 7.10 -20.18 15.00
CA THR A 68 7.39 -21.20 13.98
C THR A 68 6.39 -22.36 14.05
N PRO A 69 6.05 -23.00 12.93
CA PRO A 69 6.42 -22.62 11.55
C PRO A 69 5.62 -21.43 11.04
N PHE A 70 6.20 -20.63 10.15
CA PHE A 70 5.51 -19.52 9.48
C PHE A 70 5.99 -19.36 8.03
N VAL A 71 5.22 -18.63 7.23
CA VAL A 71 5.51 -18.35 5.82
C VAL A 71 5.71 -16.84 5.67
N THR A 72 6.78 -16.46 4.99
CA THR A 72 7.03 -15.07 4.65
C THR A 72 6.19 -14.65 3.43
N PRO A 73 5.93 -13.35 3.23
CA PRO A 73 5.39 -12.85 1.96
C PRO A 73 6.28 -13.21 0.77
N TRP A 74 5.65 -13.29 -0.40
CA TRP A 74 6.37 -13.40 -1.66
C TRP A 74 6.94 -12.04 -2.06
N ARG A 75 8.14 -12.06 -2.63
CA ARG A 75 8.75 -10.91 -3.30
C ARG A 75 8.76 -11.19 -4.79
N LEU A 76 8.06 -10.35 -5.55
CA LEU A 76 7.89 -10.53 -6.99
C LEU A 76 8.63 -9.45 -7.75
N ILE A 77 9.27 -9.86 -8.83
CA ILE A 77 9.78 -8.96 -9.85
C ILE A 77 9.13 -9.37 -11.17
N LEU A 78 8.28 -8.49 -11.71
CA LEU A 78 7.70 -8.64 -13.03
C LEU A 78 8.59 -7.91 -14.03
N ILE A 79 8.88 -8.55 -15.15
CA ILE A 79 9.74 -8.00 -16.21
C ILE A 79 9.05 -8.20 -17.55
N SER A 80 8.93 -7.13 -18.36
CA SER A 80 8.37 -7.19 -19.71
C SER A 80 8.92 -6.09 -20.59
N ASP A 81 8.89 -6.27 -21.89
CA ASP A 81 9.13 -5.24 -22.89
C ASP A 81 7.92 -4.32 -23.09
N LYS A 82 6.78 -4.64 -22.48
CA LYS A 82 5.52 -3.88 -22.57
C LYS A 82 4.97 -3.54 -21.18
N ALA A 83 4.66 -2.27 -20.95
CA ALA A 83 4.04 -1.82 -19.70
C ALA A 83 2.67 -2.48 -19.43
N THR A 84 1.92 -2.76 -20.50
CA THR A 84 0.59 -3.40 -20.42
C THR A 84 0.63 -4.81 -19.82
N ASP A 85 1.73 -5.54 -20.00
CA ASP A 85 1.87 -6.89 -19.46
C ASP A 85 1.99 -6.88 -17.93
N LEU A 86 2.61 -5.83 -17.37
CA LEU A 86 2.69 -5.66 -15.91
C LEU A 86 1.31 -5.47 -15.30
N VAL A 87 0.45 -4.66 -15.97
CA VAL A 87 -0.92 -4.37 -15.50
C VAL A 87 -1.83 -5.59 -15.64
N SER A 88 -1.66 -6.36 -16.73
CA SER A 88 -2.49 -7.54 -17.00
C SER A 88 -2.02 -8.80 -16.28
N SER A 89 -0.85 -8.78 -15.66
CA SER A 89 -0.30 -9.92 -14.93
C SER A 89 -1.17 -10.33 -13.75
N LYS A 90 -1.53 -11.60 -13.70
CA LYS A 90 -2.25 -12.21 -12.58
C LYS A 90 -1.34 -12.89 -11.57
N THR A 91 -0.03 -12.78 -11.73
CA THR A 91 0.94 -13.49 -10.88
C THR A 91 0.77 -13.13 -9.41
N ILE A 92 0.57 -11.85 -9.10
CA ILE A 92 0.34 -11.40 -7.71
C ILE A 92 -0.93 -12.05 -7.12
N LEU A 93 -1.99 -12.19 -7.92
CA LEU A 93 -3.25 -12.81 -7.46
C LEU A 93 -3.06 -14.31 -7.18
N ASN A 94 -2.29 -15.00 -8.02
CA ASN A 94 -2.03 -16.42 -7.88
C ASN A 94 -1.16 -16.78 -6.67
N LEU A 95 -0.39 -15.82 -6.16
CA LEU A 95 0.49 -15.99 -5.00
C LEU A 95 -0.19 -15.63 -3.68
N ASN A 96 -1.38 -15.08 -3.72
CA ASN A 96 -2.22 -14.85 -2.55
C ASN A 96 -3.09 -16.06 -2.23
N LYS A 97 -3.54 -16.17 -0.99
CA LYS A 97 -4.52 -17.18 -0.62
C LYS A 97 -5.83 -16.95 -1.40
N PRO A 98 -6.59 -18.00 -1.68
CA PRO A 98 -7.91 -17.86 -2.27
C PRO A 98 -8.81 -16.93 -1.44
N ASN A 99 -9.74 -16.27 -2.13
CA ASN A 99 -10.78 -15.50 -1.46
C ASN A 99 -11.57 -16.39 -0.51
N VAL A 100 -11.77 -15.91 0.73
CA VAL A 100 -12.54 -16.60 1.77
C VAL A 100 -13.96 -16.04 1.93
N LEU A 101 -14.31 -14.97 1.20
CA LEU A 101 -15.65 -14.41 1.17
C LEU A 101 -16.52 -15.24 0.22
N GLU A 102 -17.65 -15.73 0.68
CA GLU A 102 -18.57 -16.54 -0.13
C GLU A 102 -19.28 -15.67 -1.18
N ASP A 103 -19.85 -14.54 -0.78
CA ASP A 103 -20.51 -13.58 -1.67
C ASP A 103 -19.75 -12.26 -1.72
N VAL A 104 -19.33 -11.87 -2.92
CA VAL A 104 -18.66 -10.59 -3.21
C VAL A 104 -19.49 -9.70 -4.14
N SER A 105 -20.76 -10.04 -4.40
CA SER A 105 -21.64 -9.29 -5.30
C SER A 105 -21.93 -7.86 -4.84
N TRP A 106 -21.72 -7.57 -3.56
CA TRP A 106 -21.85 -6.24 -2.97
C TRP A 106 -20.67 -5.32 -3.33
N ILE A 107 -19.53 -5.86 -3.73
CA ILE A 107 -18.37 -5.07 -4.16
C ILE A 107 -18.65 -4.55 -5.58
N LYS A 108 -19.01 -3.29 -5.69
CA LYS A 108 -19.32 -2.62 -6.96
C LYS A 108 -18.56 -1.30 -7.05
N PRO A 109 -18.15 -0.87 -8.26
CA PRO A 109 -17.67 0.48 -8.45
C PRO A 109 -18.71 1.49 -7.95
N THR A 110 -18.33 2.36 -7.03
CA THR A 110 -19.25 3.32 -6.42
C THR A 110 -18.53 4.63 -6.13
N LYS A 111 -19.31 5.71 -5.98
CA LYS A 111 -18.84 6.94 -5.36
C LYS A 111 -18.81 6.72 -3.86
N TYR A 112 -17.76 7.12 -3.19
CA TYR A 112 -17.64 6.96 -1.75
C TYR A 112 -17.26 8.28 -1.07
N ILE A 113 -17.48 8.33 0.24
CA ILE A 113 -17.14 9.45 1.12
C ILE A 113 -16.11 8.94 2.13
N GLY A 114 -15.09 9.75 2.40
CA GLY A 114 -14.08 9.43 3.39
C GLY A 114 -13.76 10.63 4.29
N ILE A 115 -13.40 10.34 5.53
CA ILE A 115 -13.08 11.35 6.55
C ILE A 115 -11.76 12.07 6.31
N TRP A 116 -10.91 11.56 5.44
CA TRP A 116 -9.57 12.09 5.22
C TRP A 116 -9.56 13.54 4.72
N TRP A 117 -10.61 13.95 3.99
CA TRP A 117 -10.70 15.31 3.47
C TRP A 117 -10.75 16.38 4.56
N GLU A 118 -11.27 16.07 5.75
CA GLU A 118 -11.26 16.99 6.89
C GLU A 118 -9.86 17.43 7.31
N MET A 119 -8.89 16.53 7.18
CA MET A 119 -7.48 16.82 7.47
C MET A 119 -6.92 17.84 6.49
N HIS A 120 -7.22 17.72 5.20
CA HIS A 120 -6.81 18.70 4.19
C HIS A 120 -7.47 20.08 4.39
N LEU A 121 -8.68 20.10 4.95
CA LEU A 121 -9.38 21.33 5.31
C LEU A 121 -8.95 21.92 6.67
N GLY A 122 -8.03 21.28 7.37
CA GLY A 122 -7.58 21.70 8.70
C GLY A 122 -8.63 21.58 9.81
N LYS A 123 -9.75 20.87 9.56
CA LYS A 123 -10.81 20.62 10.55
C LYS A 123 -10.40 19.61 11.59
N SER A 124 -9.70 18.58 11.19
CA SER A 124 -9.18 17.53 12.05
C SER A 124 -7.73 17.19 11.72
N THR A 125 -7.11 16.37 12.56
CA THR A 125 -5.79 15.78 12.30
C THR A 125 -5.88 14.26 12.49
N TRP A 126 -4.85 13.55 12.07
CA TRP A 126 -4.69 12.13 12.39
C TRP A 126 -3.65 11.89 13.49
N ASP A 127 -3.16 12.96 14.09
CA ASP A 127 -2.33 12.89 15.27
C ASP A 127 -3.18 12.67 16.52
N MET A 128 -3.00 11.53 17.16
CA MET A 128 -3.71 11.11 18.38
C MET A 128 -3.52 12.11 19.54
N LYS A 129 -2.38 12.80 19.58
CA LYS A 129 -2.03 13.72 20.67
C LYS A 129 -2.57 15.14 20.46
N SER A 130 -3.05 15.46 19.29
CA SER A 130 -3.46 16.84 18.92
C SER A 130 -4.72 17.34 19.60
N GLY A 131 -5.52 16.46 20.22
CA GLY A 131 -6.87 16.77 20.73
C GLY A 131 -7.91 17.04 19.64
N ARG A 132 -7.52 16.98 18.37
CA ARG A 132 -8.40 17.14 17.19
C ARG A 132 -8.33 15.94 16.25
N HIS A 133 -8.07 14.77 16.79
CA HIS A 133 -7.99 13.55 16.02
C HIS A 133 -9.34 13.24 15.38
N GLY A 134 -9.38 13.14 14.05
CA GLY A 134 -10.63 12.96 13.28
C GLY A 134 -10.99 11.52 12.96
N ALA A 135 -10.05 10.58 13.05
CA ALA A 135 -10.31 9.17 12.78
C ALA A 135 -10.91 8.48 14.02
N THR A 136 -12.09 8.94 14.46
CA THR A 136 -12.84 8.40 15.59
C THR A 136 -14.06 7.61 15.12
N THR A 137 -14.54 6.70 15.96
CA THR A 137 -15.76 5.93 15.69
C THR A 137 -16.98 6.84 15.51
N GLU A 138 -17.10 7.88 16.31
CA GLU A 138 -18.20 8.85 16.25
C GLU A 138 -18.17 9.58 14.91
N ASN A 139 -17.01 10.09 14.48
CA ASN A 139 -16.88 10.76 13.19
C ASN A 139 -17.15 9.81 12.03
N ALA A 140 -16.63 8.58 12.09
CA ALA A 140 -16.91 7.57 11.07
C ALA A 140 -18.41 7.29 10.92
N LYS A 141 -19.16 7.19 12.03
CA LYS A 141 -20.63 7.00 12.00
C LYS A 141 -21.34 8.16 11.30
N LEU A 142 -20.93 9.41 11.53
CA LEU A 142 -21.51 10.57 10.84
C LEU A 142 -21.33 10.48 9.33
N TYR A 143 -20.15 10.04 8.87
CA TYR A 143 -19.89 9.83 7.45
C TYR A 143 -20.69 8.66 6.87
N ILE A 144 -20.85 7.56 7.60
CA ILE A 144 -21.68 6.42 7.21
C ILE A 144 -23.14 6.84 7.07
N ASP A 145 -23.67 7.57 8.04
CA ASP A 145 -25.04 8.07 8.02
C ASP A 145 -25.28 9.02 6.84
N PHE A 146 -24.33 9.92 6.58
CA PHE A 146 -24.39 10.80 5.42
C PHE A 146 -24.36 10.02 4.09
N ALA A 147 -23.47 9.06 3.96
CA ALA A 147 -23.37 8.22 2.78
C ALA A 147 -24.64 7.45 2.51
N SER A 148 -25.21 6.83 3.55
CA SER A 148 -26.47 6.09 3.46
C SER A 148 -27.63 6.98 3.02
N LYS A 149 -27.74 8.19 3.56
CA LYS A 149 -28.80 9.15 3.19
C LYS A 149 -28.67 9.67 1.76
N ASN A 150 -27.47 9.70 1.20
CA ASN A 150 -27.18 10.25 -0.11
C ASN A 150 -26.90 9.18 -1.18
N GLY A 151 -27.07 7.90 -0.89
CA GLY A 151 -26.87 6.80 -1.84
C GLY A 151 -25.43 6.67 -2.32
N THR A 152 -24.46 7.02 -1.49
CA THR A 152 -23.02 6.85 -1.75
C THR A 152 -22.43 5.81 -0.78
N GLY A 153 -21.29 5.22 -1.15
CA GLY A 153 -20.54 4.32 -0.26
C GLY A 153 -19.67 5.06 0.77
N THR A 154 -19.23 4.36 1.78
CA THR A 154 -18.23 4.81 2.77
C THR A 154 -17.05 3.88 2.78
#